data_d1eeccb716158c051e718d9924ff3d1c
#
_entry.id   d1eeccb716158c051e718d9924ff3d1c
#
_cell.length_a   1.000
_cell.length_b   1.000
_cell.length_c   1.000
_cell.angle_alpha   90.00
_cell.angle_beta   90.00
_cell.angle_gamma   90.00
#
_symmetry.space_group_name_H-M   'P 1'
#
loop_
_entity.id
_entity.type
_entity.pdbx_description
1 polymer ?
#
loop_
_entity_poly.entity_id
_entity_poly.type
_entity_poly.pdbx_seq_one_letter_code
_entity_poly.pdbx_strand_id
1 'polypeptide(L)'
;LRYNKEKVDKDEAEVPLWQKMLEPFDKHGRMDIDACMDSFRPYFEANRRTTNTVFHVLLNPSPEDKLTGEQLRETAKEYMERMGYGDQPYIVFKHNDISREHLHLVSLRVDENGHKLSHDFETE
;
A
#
# COMPACT_ATOMS: atom_id res chain seq x y z
N LEU A 1 -3.58 1.51 -8.77
CA LEU A 1 -2.61 2.59 -8.55
C LEU A 1 -2.96 3.89 -9.29
N ARG A 2 -3.53 3.81 -10.50
CA ARG A 2 -3.87 5.03 -11.24
C ARG A 2 -4.88 5.90 -10.51
N TYR A 3 -5.88 5.29 -9.90
CA TYR A 3 -6.87 6.01 -9.10
C TYR A 3 -6.19 6.74 -7.95
N ASN A 4 -5.29 6.05 -7.26
CA ASN A 4 -4.55 6.64 -6.14
C ASN A 4 -3.62 7.75 -6.61
N LYS A 5 -2.97 7.57 -7.79
CA LYS A 5 -2.13 8.61 -8.37
C LYS A 5 -2.92 9.89 -8.63
N GLU A 6 -4.11 9.77 -9.23
CA GLU A 6 -4.94 10.94 -9.51
C GLU A 6 -5.31 11.68 -8.22
N LYS A 7 -5.64 10.94 -7.17
CA LYS A 7 -5.98 11.54 -5.89
C LYS A 7 -4.77 12.24 -5.25
N VAL A 8 -3.60 11.62 -5.31
CA VAL A 8 -2.37 12.22 -4.77
C VAL A 8 -2.00 13.47 -5.56
N ASP A 9 -2.04 13.41 -6.88
CA ASP A 9 -1.67 14.54 -7.73
C ASP A 9 -2.62 15.73 -7.56
N LYS A 10 -3.84 15.49 -7.12
CA LYS A 10 -4.84 16.54 -6.85
C LYS A 10 -4.88 16.98 -5.40
N ASP A 11 -3.93 16.51 -4.59
CA ASP A 11 -3.89 16.78 -3.15
C ASP A 11 -5.12 16.27 -2.38
N GLU A 12 -5.81 15.28 -2.95
CA GLU A 12 -6.94 14.62 -2.29
C GLU A 12 -6.51 13.39 -1.49
N ALA A 13 -5.26 12.99 -1.64
CA ALA A 13 -4.68 11.88 -0.91
C ALA A 13 -3.19 12.12 -0.66
N GLU A 14 -2.66 11.41 0.31
CA GLU A 14 -1.25 11.47 0.70
C GLU A 14 -0.66 10.07 0.72
N VAL A 15 0.68 9.97 0.69
CA VAL A 15 1.40 8.71 0.84
C VAL A 15 2.22 8.77 2.12
N PRO A 16 1.63 8.43 3.27
CA PRO A 16 2.33 8.53 4.56
C PRO A 16 3.42 7.48 4.77
N LEU A 17 3.39 6.39 4.02
CA LEU A 17 4.34 5.30 4.24
C LEU A 17 4.53 4.48 2.98
N TRP A 18 5.77 4.09 2.69
CA TRP A 18 6.10 3.06 1.70
C TRP A 18 7.30 2.28 2.20
N GLN A 19 7.43 1.04 1.76
CA GLN A 19 8.48 0.14 2.23
C GLN A 19 8.99 -0.74 1.11
N LYS A 20 10.31 -0.96 1.06
CA LYS A 20 10.98 -1.85 0.11
C LYS A 20 10.62 -1.56 -1.34
N MET A 21 10.54 -0.30 -1.69
CA MET A 21 10.30 0.13 -3.06
C MET A 21 10.97 1.47 -3.30
N LEU A 22 11.14 1.80 -4.57
CA LEU A 22 11.69 3.09 -4.96
C LEU A 22 10.78 4.21 -4.47
N GLU A 23 11.33 5.40 -4.29
CA GLU A 23 10.54 6.54 -3.90
C GLU A 23 9.39 6.73 -4.90
N PRO A 24 8.14 6.80 -4.43
CA PRO A 24 6.99 6.84 -5.33
C PRO A 24 6.69 8.21 -5.93
N PHE A 25 7.59 9.17 -5.77
CA PHE A 25 7.41 10.52 -6.30
C PHE A 25 8.51 10.88 -7.28
N ASP A 26 8.12 11.62 -8.32
CA ASP A 26 9.10 12.14 -9.27
C ASP A 26 9.70 13.47 -8.74
N LYS A 27 10.60 14.07 -9.53
CA LYS A 27 11.28 15.31 -9.15
C LYS A 27 10.35 16.51 -8.98
N HIS A 28 9.13 16.40 -9.49
CA HIS A 28 8.11 17.45 -9.39
C HIS A 28 7.14 17.21 -8.25
N GLY A 29 7.36 16.19 -7.43
CA GLY A 29 6.50 15.85 -6.31
C GLY A 29 5.23 15.11 -6.69
N ARG A 30 5.10 14.70 -7.95
CA ARG A 30 3.96 13.92 -8.42
C ARG A 30 4.25 12.43 -8.27
N MET A 31 3.19 11.65 -8.11
CA MET A 31 3.34 10.21 -7.97
C MET A 31 3.87 9.59 -9.25
N ASP A 32 4.89 8.74 -9.11
CA ASP A 32 5.53 8.03 -10.21
C ASP A 32 5.07 6.58 -10.23
N ILE A 33 4.08 6.27 -11.07
CA ILE A 33 3.55 4.91 -11.20
C ILE A 33 4.61 3.96 -11.72
N ASP A 34 5.45 4.42 -12.65
CA ASP A 34 6.49 3.58 -13.23
C ASP A 34 7.50 3.12 -12.17
N ALA A 35 7.87 4.00 -11.24
CA ALA A 35 8.74 3.63 -10.13
C ALA A 35 8.08 2.57 -9.25
N CYS A 36 6.78 2.73 -8.97
CA CYS A 36 6.03 1.74 -8.20
C CYS A 36 5.99 0.39 -8.91
N MET A 37 5.70 0.39 -10.20
CA MET A 37 5.64 -0.84 -10.98
C MET A 37 7.01 -1.49 -11.12
N ASP A 38 8.06 -0.71 -11.28
CA ASP A 38 9.42 -1.23 -11.34
C ASP A 38 9.80 -1.92 -10.03
N SER A 39 9.34 -1.38 -8.91
CA SER A 39 9.58 -1.98 -7.60
C SER A 39 8.86 -3.32 -7.45
N PHE A 40 7.69 -3.47 -8.05
CA PHE A 40 6.89 -4.68 -7.95
C PHE A 40 7.24 -5.75 -9.00
N ARG A 41 7.86 -5.34 -10.09
CA ARG A 41 8.14 -6.24 -11.23
C ARG A 41 8.91 -7.49 -10.85
N PRO A 42 9.98 -7.44 -10.01
CA PRO A 42 10.70 -8.67 -9.64
C PRO A 42 9.80 -9.71 -8.97
N TYR A 43 8.80 -9.27 -8.24
CA TYR A 43 7.86 -10.17 -7.55
C TYR A 43 6.91 -10.83 -8.54
N PHE A 44 6.41 -10.08 -9.53
CA PHE A 44 5.59 -10.64 -10.60
C PHE A 44 6.36 -11.68 -11.40
N GLU A 45 7.64 -11.41 -11.68
CA GLU A 45 8.47 -12.31 -12.47
C GLU A 45 8.89 -13.54 -11.67
N ALA A 46 9.01 -13.43 -10.35
CA ALA A 46 9.36 -14.56 -9.50
C ALA A 46 8.25 -15.63 -9.49
N ASN A 47 7.00 -15.22 -9.71
CA ASN A 47 5.89 -16.17 -9.80
C ASN A 47 4.87 -15.69 -10.83
N ARG A 48 5.05 -16.13 -12.07
CA ARG A 48 4.15 -15.77 -13.18
C ARG A 48 2.85 -16.56 -13.21
N ARG A 49 2.76 -17.62 -12.40
CA ARG A 49 1.57 -18.48 -12.36
C ARG A 49 0.45 -17.87 -11.51
N THR A 50 0.80 -17.03 -10.56
CA THR A 50 -0.17 -16.40 -9.68
C THR A 50 -0.87 -15.26 -10.44
N THR A 51 -2.18 -15.37 -10.61
CA THR A 51 -2.95 -14.39 -11.36
C THR A 51 -3.44 -13.24 -10.50
N ASN A 52 -3.67 -13.46 -9.21
CA ASN A 52 -4.16 -12.45 -8.29
C ASN A 52 -3.02 -12.03 -7.35
N THR A 53 -2.03 -11.34 -7.91
CA THR A 53 -0.79 -11.02 -7.22
C THR A 53 -0.89 -9.80 -6.32
N VAL A 54 -1.75 -8.85 -6.66
CA VAL A 54 -1.87 -7.59 -5.90
C VAL A 54 -2.76 -7.77 -4.69
N PHE A 55 -2.23 -7.39 -3.54
CA PHE A 55 -2.97 -7.33 -2.28
C PHE A 55 -3.39 -5.89 -2.05
N HIS A 56 -4.68 -5.67 -1.86
CA HIS A 56 -5.21 -4.34 -1.60
C HIS A 56 -6.23 -4.43 -0.48
N VAL A 57 -6.04 -3.62 0.54
CA VAL A 57 -6.96 -3.58 1.68
C VAL A 57 -7.27 -2.13 2.04
N LEU A 58 -8.48 -1.92 2.50
CA LEU A 58 -8.96 -0.62 2.95
C LEU A 58 -9.14 -0.66 4.46
N LEU A 59 -8.49 0.26 5.17
CA LEU A 59 -8.67 0.43 6.59
C LEU A 59 -9.44 1.72 6.84
N ASN A 60 -10.50 1.63 7.65
CA ASN A 60 -11.33 2.77 8.00
C ASN A 60 -11.22 3.04 9.51
N PRO A 61 -10.27 3.88 9.94
CA PRO A 61 -10.18 4.24 11.35
C PRO A 61 -11.48 4.91 11.79
N SER A 62 -11.88 4.66 13.03
CA SER A 62 -13.06 5.32 13.56
C SER A 62 -12.87 6.84 13.58
N PRO A 63 -13.89 7.62 13.20
CA PRO A 63 -13.79 9.09 13.26
C PRO A 63 -13.46 9.60 14.66
N GLU A 64 -13.75 8.81 15.67
CA GLU A 64 -13.48 9.15 17.08
C GLU A 64 -12.00 8.98 17.42
N ASP A 65 -11.28 8.16 16.65
CA ASP A 65 -9.87 7.84 16.89
C ASP A 65 -8.96 8.81 16.16
N LYS A 66 -9.07 10.08 16.38
CA LYS A 66 -8.28 11.10 15.66
C LYS A 66 -6.79 10.81 15.70
N LEU A 67 -6.33 9.98 14.79
CA LEU A 67 -4.94 9.55 14.74
C LEU A 67 -4.05 10.60 14.12
N THR A 68 -2.87 10.80 14.71
CA THR A 68 -1.83 11.62 14.11
C THR A 68 -1.25 10.90 12.89
N GLY A 69 -0.49 11.61 12.06
CA GLY A 69 0.20 10.98 10.93
C GLY A 69 1.10 9.84 11.36
N GLU A 70 1.80 10.00 12.49
CA GLU A 70 2.65 8.95 13.02
C GLU A 70 1.85 7.75 13.48
N GLN A 71 0.74 7.98 14.16
CA GLN A 71 -0.14 6.90 14.61
C GLN A 71 -0.75 6.14 13.43
N LEU A 72 -1.10 6.81 12.35
CA LEU A 72 -1.60 6.18 11.14
C LEU A 72 -0.53 5.28 10.52
N ARG A 73 0.72 5.75 10.45
CA ARG A 73 1.82 4.95 9.93
C ARG A 73 2.05 3.70 10.77
N GLU A 74 2.06 3.86 12.09
CA GLU A 74 2.25 2.73 12.99
C GLU A 74 1.10 1.72 12.88
N THR A 75 -0.14 2.20 12.75
CA THR A 75 -1.30 1.33 12.58
C THR A 75 -1.21 0.53 11.30
N ALA A 76 -0.86 1.18 10.19
CA ALA A 76 -0.70 0.50 8.91
C ALA A 76 0.41 -0.54 8.96
N LYS A 77 1.56 -0.17 9.53
CA LYS A 77 2.70 -1.06 9.67
C LYS A 77 2.38 -2.29 10.51
N GLU A 78 1.72 -2.07 11.65
CA GLU A 78 1.31 -3.18 12.51
C GLU A 78 0.32 -4.10 11.82
N TYR A 79 -0.63 -3.54 11.08
CA TYR A 79 -1.58 -4.34 10.31
C TYR A 79 -0.86 -5.23 9.30
N MET A 80 0.09 -4.68 8.55
CA MET A 80 0.84 -5.45 7.57
C MET A 80 1.65 -6.56 8.22
N GLU A 81 2.26 -6.28 9.36
CA GLU A 81 3.00 -7.30 10.10
C GLU A 81 2.09 -8.44 10.58
N ARG A 82 0.91 -8.12 11.09
CA ARG A 82 -0.04 -9.12 11.56
C ARG A 82 -0.59 -9.98 10.44
N MET A 83 -0.71 -9.41 9.25
CA MET A 83 -1.17 -10.15 8.07
C MET A 83 -0.08 -11.02 7.45
N GLY A 84 1.15 -10.92 7.94
CA GLY A 84 2.28 -11.65 7.37
C GLY A 84 2.96 -10.93 6.22
N TYR A 85 2.68 -9.65 6.05
CA TYR A 85 3.20 -8.83 4.95
C TYR A 85 4.30 -7.86 5.41
N GLY A 86 4.81 -8.01 6.62
CA GLY A 86 5.77 -7.08 7.18
C GLY A 86 7.06 -6.93 6.38
N ASP A 87 7.45 -7.97 5.64
CA ASP A 87 8.66 -7.97 4.81
C ASP A 87 8.39 -7.70 3.33
N GLN A 88 7.14 -7.44 2.98
CA GLN A 88 6.75 -7.19 1.60
C GLN A 88 6.94 -5.73 1.21
N PRO A 89 7.13 -5.45 -0.09
CA PRO A 89 7.04 -4.08 -0.57
C PRO A 89 5.59 -3.64 -0.48
N TYR A 90 5.35 -2.45 0.05
CA TYR A 90 3.99 -1.92 0.10
C TYR A 90 3.98 -0.41 0.10
N ILE A 91 2.85 0.14 -0.28
CA ILE A 91 2.62 1.57 -0.28
C ILE A 91 1.25 1.82 0.39
N VAL A 92 1.20 2.85 1.22
CA VAL A 92 0.00 3.23 1.95
C VAL A 92 -0.45 4.59 1.46
N PHE A 93 -1.72 4.68 1.06
CA PHE A 93 -2.36 5.94 0.66
C PHE A 93 -3.34 6.35 1.73
N LYS A 94 -3.33 7.63 2.09
CA LYS A 94 -4.31 8.21 3.00
C LYS A 94 -5.23 9.10 2.17
N HIS A 95 -6.48 8.71 2.06
CA HIS A 95 -7.50 9.50 1.35
C HIS A 95 -8.28 10.31 2.37
N ASN A 96 -8.35 11.61 2.14
CA ASN A 96 -9.09 12.52 3.00
C ASN A 96 -10.49 12.71 2.43
N ASP A 97 -11.46 12.09 3.08
CA ASP A 97 -12.85 12.26 2.71
C ASP A 97 -13.52 13.27 3.65
N ILE A 98 -14.71 13.74 3.29
CA ILE A 98 -15.42 14.78 4.03
C ILE A 98 -15.64 14.37 5.49
N SER A 99 -15.98 13.13 5.75
CA SER A 99 -16.37 12.67 7.08
C SER A 99 -15.35 11.77 7.77
N ARG A 100 -14.39 11.20 7.04
CA ARG A 100 -13.40 10.30 7.65
C ARG A 100 -12.21 10.09 6.75
N GLU A 101 -11.13 9.60 7.36
CA GLU A 101 -9.92 9.24 6.66
C GLU A 101 -9.96 7.76 6.30
N HIS A 102 -9.47 7.42 5.11
CA HIS A 102 -9.35 6.04 4.64
C HIS A 102 -7.91 5.75 4.32
N LEU A 103 -7.44 4.57 4.72
CA LEU A 103 -6.11 4.08 4.35
C LEU A 103 -6.26 2.97 3.32
N HIS A 104 -5.61 3.12 2.18
CA HIS A 104 -5.49 2.08 1.17
C HIS A 104 -4.09 1.52 1.23
N LEU A 105 -3.97 0.23 1.50
CA LEU A 105 -2.68 -0.45 1.55
C LEU A 105 -2.57 -1.35 0.34
N VAL A 106 -1.50 -1.18 -0.43
CA VAL A 106 -1.25 -1.96 -1.65
C VAL A 106 0.06 -2.71 -1.48
N SER A 107 0.03 -4.01 -1.67
CA SER A 107 1.19 -4.87 -1.57
C SER A 107 1.07 -6.03 -2.57
N LEU A 108 1.88 -7.05 -2.39
CA LEU A 108 1.90 -8.20 -3.27
C LEU A 108 1.72 -9.48 -2.46
N ARG A 109 0.98 -10.44 -3.03
CA ARG A 109 0.72 -11.73 -2.39
C ARG A 109 1.82 -12.75 -2.61
N VAL A 110 2.89 -12.36 -3.29
CA VAL A 110 4.03 -13.23 -3.61
C VAL A 110 5.27 -12.57 -3.04
N ASP A 111 6.14 -13.36 -2.38
CA ASP A 111 7.40 -12.84 -1.85
C ASP A 111 8.49 -12.79 -2.92
N GLU A 112 9.68 -12.33 -2.54
CA GLU A 112 10.80 -12.17 -3.48
C GLU A 112 11.31 -13.51 -4.04
N ASN A 113 10.97 -14.63 -3.40
CA ASN A 113 11.34 -15.97 -3.83
C ASN A 113 10.23 -16.62 -4.67
N GLY A 114 9.15 -15.91 -4.94
CA GLY A 114 8.04 -16.43 -5.72
C GLY A 114 7.05 -17.27 -4.93
N HIS A 115 7.15 -17.27 -3.61
CA HIS A 115 6.24 -18.02 -2.75
C HIS A 115 5.00 -17.18 -2.44
N LYS A 116 3.85 -17.81 -2.57
CA LYS A 116 2.59 -17.14 -2.27
C LYS A 116 2.37 -17.04 -0.77
N LEU A 117 1.98 -15.85 -0.32
CA LEU A 117 1.68 -15.61 1.10
C LEU A 117 0.32 -16.21 1.48
N SER A 118 0.16 -16.48 2.78
CA SER A 118 -1.10 -17.05 3.29
C SER A 118 -2.26 -16.09 3.13
N HIS A 119 -3.45 -16.64 2.84
CA HIS A 119 -4.68 -15.88 2.68
C HIS A 119 -5.58 -15.92 3.91
N ASP A 120 -5.13 -16.55 4.99
CA ASP A 120 -6.01 -16.88 6.12
C ASP A 120 -6.72 -15.67 6.74
N PHE A 121 -6.16 -14.48 6.59
CA PHE A 121 -6.68 -13.27 7.22
C PHE A 121 -7.12 -12.19 6.24
N GLU A 122 -7.10 -12.46 4.95
CA GLU A 122 -7.38 -11.44 3.94
C GLU A 122 -8.85 -11.09 3.77
N THR A 123 -9.74 -11.95 4.19
CA THR A 123 -11.18 -11.79 3.95
C THR A 123 -11.88 -10.89 4.96
N GLU A 124 -11.17 -10.38 5.91
CA GLU A 124 -11.73 -9.55 6.98
C GLU A 124 -12.06 -8.10 6.63
#